data_be075eecd918adfd93aadcf474292a62
#
_entry.id   be075eecd918adfd93aadcf474292a62
#
_cell.length_a   1.000
_cell.length_b   1.000
_cell.length_c   1.000
_cell.angle_alpha   90.00
_cell.angle_beta   90.00
_cell.angle_gamma   90.00
#
_symmetry.space_group_name_H-M   'P 1'
#
loop_
_entity.id
_entity.type
_entity.pdbx_description
1 polymer ?
#
loop_
_entity_poly.entity_id
_entity_poly.type
_entity_poly.pdbx_seq_one_letter_code
_entity_poly.pdbx_strand_id
1 'polypeptide(L)' 'DGDVRRAIQRFNDVHVTAQQVMTPSYKSIAQDALLTDALAMMDKHNITTLAVTETADSTQIIGIISIHHIIDFNE' A
#
# COMPACT_ATOMS: atom_id res chain seq x y z
N ASP A 1 -15.39 -5.94 6.23
CA ASP A 1 -15.42 -7.37 6.02
C ASP A 1 -15.04 -8.14 7.28
N GLY A 2 -15.05 -9.47 7.17
CA GLY A 2 -14.82 -10.33 8.31
C GLY A 2 -13.43 -10.18 8.95
N ASP A 3 -12.42 -9.87 8.16
CA ASP A 3 -11.05 -9.72 8.67
C ASP A 3 -10.92 -8.48 9.55
N VAL A 4 -11.52 -7.38 9.14
CA VAL A 4 -11.49 -6.15 9.92
C VAL A 4 -12.24 -6.36 11.25
N ARG A 5 -13.39 -7.00 11.19
CA ARG A 5 -14.20 -7.26 12.38
C ARG A 5 -13.46 -8.16 13.37
N ARG A 6 -12.81 -9.22 12.89
CA ARG A 6 -12.03 -10.11 13.75
C ARG A 6 -10.86 -9.38 14.38
N ALA A 7 -10.22 -8.49 13.63
CA ALA A 7 -9.11 -7.69 14.16
C ALA A 7 -9.60 -6.77 15.28
N ILE A 8 -10.75 -6.13 15.09
CA ILE A 8 -11.34 -5.27 16.13
C ILE A 8 -11.56 -6.06 17.41
N GLN A 9 -12.14 -7.26 17.30
CA GLN A 9 -12.40 -8.10 18.46
C GLN A 9 -11.12 -8.54 19.15
N ARG A 10 -10.11 -8.90 18.37
CA ARG A 10 -8.82 -9.37 18.89
C ARG A 10 -8.07 -8.30 19.68
N PHE A 11 -8.13 -7.04 19.21
CA PHE A 11 -7.35 -5.95 19.78
C PHE A 11 -8.18 -4.97 20.60
N ASN A 12 -9.41 -5.33 20.93
CA ASN A 12 -10.34 -4.42 21.60
C ASN A 12 -9.80 -3.87 22.93
N ASP A 13 -9.11 -4.69 23.70
CA ASP A 13 -8.60 -4.31 25.02
C ASP A 13 -7.09 -4.08 25.03
N VAL A 14 -6.47 -3.96 23.87
CA VAL A 14 -5.01 -3.84 23.73
C VAL A 14 -4.64 -2.45 23.25
N HIS A 15 -3.71 -1.81 23.95
CA HIS A 15 -3.25 -0.47 23.60
C HIS A 15 -2.04 -0.56 22.66
N VAL A 16 -2.30 -0.97 21.42
CA VAL A 16 -1.29 -1.03 20.36
C VAL A 16 -1.51 0.16 19.43
N THR A 17 -0.44 0.93 19.19
CA THR A 17 -0.53 2.09 18.32
C THR A 17 -0.27 1.72 16.87
N ALA A 18 -0.72 2.58 15.96
CA ALA A 18 -0.45 2.42 14.54
C ALA A 18 1.06 2.37 14.26
N GLN A 19 1.84 3.17 14.99
CA GLN A 19 3.29 3.20 14.82
C GLN A 19 3.94 1.85 15.13
N GLN A 20 3.41 1.13 16.12
CA GLN A 20 3.96 -0.17 16.52
C GLN A 20 3.69 -1.27 15.49
N VAL A 21 2.66 -1.08 14.67
CA VAL A 21 2.23 -2.10 13.69
C VAL A 21 2.62 -1.73 12.27
N MET A 22 2.81 -0.44 11.97
CA MET A 22 3.08 0.03 10.61
C MET A 22 4.39 -0.50 10.05
N THR A 23 4.50 -0.46 8.73
CA THR A 23 5.78 -0.65 8.05
C THR A 23 6.52 0.70 8.08
N PRO A 24 7.69 0.77 8.71
CA PRO A 24 8.39 2.06 8.89
C PRO A 24 8.95 2.65 7.60
N SER A 25 9.19 1.81 6.60
CA SER A 25 9.61 2.28 5.29
C SER A 25 8.65 1.74 4.24
N TYR A 26 8.49 2.49 3.17
CA TYR A 26 7.57 2.12 2.11
C TYR A 26 8.27 2.24 0.76
N LYS A 27 7.73 1.54 -0.23
CA LYS A 27 8.16 1.69 -1.61
C LYS A 27 7.19 2.63 -2.32
N SER A 28 7.71 3.41 -3.26
CA SER A 28 6.90 4.37 -3.99
C SER A 28 7.15 4.26 -5.48
N ILE A 29 6.19 4.78 -6.25
CA ILE A 29 6.28 4.81 -7.70
C ILE A 29 5.69 6.16 -8.16
N ALA A 30 6.25 6.70 -9.24
CA ALA A 30 5.74 7.96 -9.78
C ALA A 30 4.37 7.74 -10.45
N GLN A 31 3.54 8.79 -10.41
CA GLN A 31 2.18 8.69 -10.94
C GLN A 31 2.10 8.37 -12.43
N ASP A 32 3.13 8.72 -13.19
CA ASP A 32 3.17 8.47 -14.64
C ASP A 32 3.87 7.17 -15.02
N ALA A 33 4.28 6.38 -14.02
CA ALA A 33 4.84 5.05 -14.29
C ALA A 33 3.76 4.10 -14.80
N LEU A 34 4.18 3.10 -15.54
CA LEU A 34 3.24 2.11 -16.07
C LEU A 34 2.82 1.11 -15.00
N LEU A 35 1.61 0.55 -15.15
CA LEU A 35 1.14 -0.49 -14.23
C LEU A 35 2.07 -1.70 -14.21
N THR A 36 2.70 -2.01 -15.36
CA THR A 36 3.66 -3.13 -15.39
C THR A 36 4.86 -2.86 -14.51
N ASP A 37 5.29 -1.60 -14.39
CA ASP A 37 6.38 -1.23 -13.49
C ASP A 37 5.97 -1.38 -12.04
N ALA A 38 4.74 -1.00 -11.72
CA ALA A 38 4.20 -1.16 -10.37
C ALA A 38 4.14 -2.64 -9.98
N LEU A 39 3.65 -3.49 -10.89
CA LEU A 39 3.56 -4.93 -10.64
C LEU A 39 4.94 -5.56 -10.46
N ALA A 40 5.91 -5.15 -11.27
CA ALA A 40 7.28 -5.64 -11.14
C ALA A 40 7.87 -5.27 -9.78
N MET A 41 7.62 -4.06 -9.30
CA MET A 41 8.10 -3.62 -8.01
C MET A 41 7.42 -4.38 -6.86
N MET A 42 6.12 -4.61 -6.97
CA MET A 42 5.39 -5.40 -5.97
C MET A 42 5.94 -6.82 -5.88
N ASP A 43 6.22 -7.43 -7.03
CA ASP A 43 6.77 -8.78 -7.07
C ASP A 43 8.18 -8.83 -6.50
N LYS A 44 9.04 -7.88 -6.91
CA LYS A 44 10.43 -7.82 -6.46
C LYS A 44 10.53 -7.70 -4.94
N HIS A 45 9.69 -6.89 -4.35
CA HIS A 45 9.72 -6.61 -2.91
C HIS A 45 8.70 -7.40 -2.11
N ASN A 46 7.95 -8.26 -2.76
CA ASN A 46 6.92 -9.09 -2.15
C ASN A 46 5.92 -8.26 -1.34
N ILE A 47 5.43 -7.20 -1.97
CA ILE A 47 4.44 -6.28 -1.38
C ILE A 47 3.27 -6.14 -2.34
N THR A 48 2.13 -5.68 -1.83
CA THR A 48 0.91 -5.53 -2.62
C THR A 48 0.39 -4.10 -2.64
N THR A 49 1.12 -3.18 -2.04
CA THR A 49 0.73 -1.77 -1.97
C THR A 49 1.95 -0.89 -2.16
N LEU A 50 1.79 0.17 -2.94
CA LEU A 50 2.83 1.17 -3.17
C LEU A 50 2.25 2.56 -2.91
N ALA A 51 3.09 3.45 -2.40
CA ALA A 51 2.77 4.87 -2.38
C ALA A 51 2.97 5.43 -3.79
N VAL A 52 2.16 6.39 -4.17
CA VAL A 52 2.27 7.06 -5.46
C VAL A 52 2.72 8.50 -5.21
N THR A 53 3.76 8.92 -5.91
CA THR A 53 4.30 10.27 -5.82
C THR A 53 4.09 11.03 -7.13
N GLU A 54 4.20 12.35 -7.06
CA GLU A 54 4.02 13.19 -8.25
C GLU A 54 5.10 12.92 -9.28
N THR A 55 6.37 12.85 -8.82
CA THR A 55 7.51 12.54 -9.68
C THR A 55 8.38 11.49 -8.99
N ALA A 56 9.30 10.89 -9.76
CA ALA A 56 10.21 9.87 -9.24
C ALA A 56 11.09 10.40 -8.10
N ASP A 57 11.41 11.70 -8.12
CA ASP A 57 12.28 12.32 -7.12
C ASP A 57 11.52 12.92 -5.93
N SER A 58 10.20 12.96 -6.01
CA SER A 58 9.38 13.54 -4.96
C SER A 58 9.23 12.58 -3.78
N THR A 59 9.21 13.14 -2.58
CA THR A 59 8.87 12.38 -1.37
C THR A 59 7.42 12.59 -0.96
N GLN A 60 6.71 13.49 -1.67
CA GLN A 60 5.32 13.77 -1.35
C GLN A 60 4.40 12.71 -1.96
N ILE A 61 3.68 12.03 -1.09
CA ILE A 61 2.73 11.00 -1.47
C ILE A 61 1.43 11.66 -1.89
N ILE A 62 0.95 11.36 -3.10
CA ILE A 62 -0.33 11.86 -3.60
C ILE A 62 -1.41 10.80 -3.61
N GLY A 63 -1.07 9.55 -3.35
CA GLY A 63 -2.03 8.47 -3.29
C GLY A 63 -1.36 7.15 -2.99
N ILE A 64 -2.14 6.10 -3.03
CA ILE A 64 -1.64 4.73 -2.91
C ILE A 64 -2.26 3.87 -4.00
N ILE A 65 -1.55 2.82 -4.39
CA ILE A 65 -2.07 1.84 -5.33
C ILE A 65 -1.86 0.45 -4.74
N SER A 66 -2.89 -0.38 -4.79
CA SER A 66 -2.82 -1.76 -4.31
C SER A 66 -3.06 -2.72 -5.46
N ILE A 67 -2.68 -3.99 -5.25
CA ILE A 67 -2.93 -5.04 -6.25
C ILE A 67 -4.43 -5.13 -6.57
N HIS A 68 -5.31 -4.86 -5.61
CA HIS A 68 -6.75 -4.90 -5.84
C HIS A 68 -7.19 -3.82 -6.82
N HIS A 69 -6.61 -2.62 -6.74
CA HIS A 69 -6.90 -1.54 -7.70
C HIS A 69 -6.54 -1.96 -9.12
N ILE A 70 -5.43 -2.69 -9.27
CA ILE A 70 -4.95 -3.10 -10.59
C ILE A 70 -5.82 -4.23 -11.15
N ILE A 71 -6.15 -5.22 -10.33
CA ILE A 71 -6.97 -6.36 -10.75
C ILE A 71 -8.36 -5.91 -11.16
N ASP A 72 -8.92 -4.92 -10.46
CA ASP A 72 -10.28 -4.45 -10.70
C ASP A 72 -10.37 -3.36 -11.78
N PHE A 73 -9.24 -2.94 -12.33
CA PHE A 73 -9.22 -1.87 -13.34
C PHE A 73 -9.85 -2.35 -14.66
N ASN A 74 -10.81 -1.58 -15.16
CA ASN A 74 -11.46 -1.80 -16.46
C ASN A 74 -11.30 -0.55 -17.32
N GLU A 75 -10.72 -0.71 -18.51
CA GLU A 75 -10.66 0.38 -19.47
C GLU A 75 -12.03 0.66 -20.08
#